data_01370459b8611f11ec7ff9b0fe1ba261
#
_entry.id   01370459b8611f11ec7ff9b0fe1ba261
#
_cell.length_a   1.000
_cell.length_b   1.000
_cell.length_c   1.000
_cell.angle_alpha   90.00
_cell.angle_beta   90.00
_cell.angle_gamma   90.00
#
_symmetry.space_group_name_H-M   'P 1'
#
loop_
_entity.id
_entity.type
_entity.pdbx_description
1 polymer ?
#
loop_
_entity_poly.entity_id
_entity_poly.type
_entity_poly.pdbx_seq_one_letter_code
_entity_poly.pdbx_strand_id
1 'polypeptide(L)'
;ELRKHINMEYIDEHNQGTLFVRPQKETKLEEIPKSILSIPFIGTMMGIAMLYQIPIKVDEVDADYLKSTQELGLIFNKMYPQGNLKLKVISDRVIENKKNSVGTNKTSVFFTGGVDATSALVETINLKPLLINIVGGDIALSNQKAHSRLEEYFNKVKNNIPGVDYCFVESNCRELFKEYSFDEKFKKFIDRELWWGYWASVAHIV
;
A
#
# COMPACT_ATOMS: atom_id res chain seq x y z
N GLU A 1 -11.44 -12.17 15.47
CA GLU A 1 -10.59 -13.30 15.03
C GLU A 1 -9.24 -12.85 14.51
N LEU A 2 -9.14 -11.78 13.72
CA LEU A 2 -7.86 -11.23 13.23
C LEU A 2 -6.85 -10.92 14.35
N ARG A 3 -7.31 -10.47 15.51
CA ARG A 3 -6.43 -10.16 16.66
C ARG A 3 -5.55 -11.33 17.11
N LYS A 4 -5.94 -12.57 16.84
CA LYS A 4 -5.15 -13.77 17.18
C LYS A 4 -3.92 -13.95 16.28
N HIS A 5 -3.88 -13.26 15.15
CA HIS A 5 -2.87 -13.41 14.10
C HIS A 5 -2.01 -12.16 13.89
N ILE A 6 -2.24 -11.13 14.69
CA ILE A 6 -1.53 -9.86 14.66
C ILE A 6 -0.79 -9.69 15.98
N ASN A 7 0.42 -9.14 15.95
CA ASN A 7 1.16 -8.82 17.16
C ASN A 7 0.51 -7.64 17.89
N MET A 8 -0.45 -7.94 18.76
CA MET A 8 -1.24 -6.92 19.46
C MET A 8 -0.42 -6.15 20.49
N GLU A 9 0.56 -6.77 21.15
CA GLU A 9 1.41 -6.07 22.12
C GLU A 9 2.13 -4.90 21.46
N TYR A 10 2.72 -5.14 20.31
CA TYR A 10 3.41 -4.08 19.58
C TYR A 10 2.46 -2.98 19.07
N ILE A 11 1.28 -3.36 18.62
CA ILE A 11 0.26 -2.43 18.14
C ILE A 11 -0.22 -1.54 19.27
N ASP A 12 -0.53 -2.13 20.43
CA ASP A 12 -1.04 -1.40 21.60
C ASP A 12 0.01 -0.45 22.17
N GLU A 13 1.27 -0.83 22.17
CA GLU A 13 2.38 0.01 22.66
C GLU A 13 2.68 1.21 21.74
N HIS A 14 2.63 1.02 20.43
CA HIS A 14 3.14 2.03 19.49
C HIS A 14 2.04 2.78 18.72
N ASN A 15 0.92 2.13 18.41
CA ASN A 15 -0.10 2.66 17.50
C ASN A 15 -1.53 2.49 18.01
N GLN A 16 -1.75 2.02 19.22
CA GLN A 16 -3.09 1.76 19.79
C GLN A 16 -3.99 0.91 18.89
N GLY A 17 -3.41 0.00 18.12
CA GLY A 17 -4.13 -0.88 17.23
C GLY A 17 -4.71 -0.23 15.97
N THR A 18 -4.29 0.97 15.63
CA THR A 18 -4.81 1.72 14.50
C THR A 18 -3.90 1.62 13.28
N LEU A 19 -4.42 1.08 12.17
CA LEU A 19 -3.78 1.24 10.87
C LEU A 19 -4.00 2.67 10.37
N PHE A 20 -2.94 3.33 9.91
CA PHE A 20 -3.07 4.61 9.25
C PHE A 20 -2.29 4.68 7.94
N VAL A 21 -2.81 5.52 7.05
CA VAL A 21 -2.16 5.99 5.83
C VAL A 21 -2.33 7.52 5.82
N ARG A 22 -1.22 8.24 5.79
CA ARG A 22 -1.21 9.70 5.89
C ARG A 22 -0.38 10.31 4.77
N PRO A 23 -0.99 11.05 3.83
CA PRO A 23 -0.23 11.86 2.88
C PRO A 23 0.41 13.04 3.62
N GLN A 24 1.68 13.36 3.29
CA GLN A 24 2.40 14.48 3.91
C GLN A 24 1.96 15.86 3.41
N LYS A 25 1.42 15.93 2.18
CA LYS A 25 0.87 17.17 1.64
C LYS A 25 -0.56 17.35 2.16
N GLU A 26 -0.98 18.62 2.32
CA GLU A 26 -2.36 18.94 2.63
C GLU A 26 -3.31 18.33 1.60
N THR A 27 -3.85 17.16 1.94
CA THR A 27 -4.83 16.47 1.15
C THR A 27 -6.17 16.64 1.84
N LYS A 28 -7.13 17.18 1.13
CA LYS A 28 -8.49 17.34 1.64
C LYS A 28 -9.20 15.99 1.58
N LEU A 29 -9.05 15.19 2.63
CA LEU A 29 -9.62 13.84 2.69
C LEU A 29 -11.14 13.83 2.56
N GLU A 30 -11.80 14.92 2.99
CA GLU A 30 -13.24 15.12 2.85
C GLU A 30 -13.73 15.22 1.40
N GLU A 31 -12.86 15.57 0.49
CA GLU A 31 -13.17 15.65 -0.95
C GLU A 31 -12.97 14.29 -1.67
N ILE A 32 -12.36 13.31 -1.00
CA ILE A 32 -12.10 11.98 -1.57
C ILE A 32 -13.30 11.08 -1.28
N PRO A 33 -13.87 10.39 -2.31
CA PRO A 33 -14.94 9.44 -2.09
C PRO A 33 -14.57 8.33 -1.09
N LYS A 34 -15.50 7.96 -0.21
CA LYS A 34 -15.27 6.88 0.77
C LYS A 34 -14.87 5.56 0.12
N SER A 35 -15.43 5.28 -1.06
CA SER A 35 -15.08 4.11 -1.87
C SER A 35 -13.61 4.07 -2.29
N ILE A 36 -12.99 5.24 -2.49
CA ILE A 36 -11.54 5.38 -2.76
C ILE A 36 -10.76 5.27 -1.45
N LEU A 37 -11.22 5.93 -0.37
CA LEU A 37 -10.55 5.87 0.94
C LEU A 37 -10.52 4.45 1.55
N SER A 38 -11.41 3.54 1.12
CA SER A 38 -11.39 2.14 1.55
C SER A 38 -10.25 1.32 0.92
N ILE A 39 -9.69 1.76 -0.21
CA ILE A 39 -8.71 1.00 -0.99
C ILE A 39 -7.43 0.68 -0.19
N PRO A 40 -6.77 1.64 0.49
CA PRO A 40 -5.58 1.33 1.29
C PRO A 40 -5.84 0.29 2.37
N PHE A 41 -7.01 0.34 3.00
CA PHE A 41 -7.41 -0.65 4.01
C PHE A 41 -7.58 -2.04 3.38
N ILE A 42 -8.36 -2.14 2.29
CA ILE A 42 -8.58 -3.42 1.60
C ILE A 42 -7.25 -4.00 1.12
N GLY A 43 -6.41 -3.18 0.48
CA GLY A 43 -5.11 -3.60 -0.03
C GLY A 43 -4.21 -4.14 1.07
N THR A 44 -4.10 -3.42 2.19
CA THR A 44 -3.28 -3.83 3.34
C THR A 44 -3.77 -5.14 3.96
N MET A 45 -5.10 -5.30 4.07
CA MET A 45 -5.69 -6.46 4.76
C MET A 45 -5.88 -7.68 3.86
N MET A 46 -5.81 -7.51 2.53
CA MET A 46 -6.23 -8.56 1.59
C MET A 46 -5.37 -9.82 1.70
N GLY A 47 -4.07 -9.70 1.92
CA GLY A 47 -3.19 -10.85 2.07
C GLY A 47 -3.58 -11.74 3.26
N ILE A 48 -3.81 -11.13 4.42
CA ILE A 48 -4.27 -11.83 5.62
C ILE A 48 -5.66 -12.40 5.41
N ALA A 49 -6.55 -11.62 4.83
CA ALA A 49 -7.92 -12.04 4.57
C ALA A 49 -7.96 -13.30 3.67
N MET A 50 -7.13 -13.35 2.63
CA MET A 50 -6.99 -14.52 1.77
C MET A 50 -6.41 -15.72 2.51
N LEU A 51 -5.33 -15.52 3.28
CA LEU A 51 -4.65 -16.60 4.00
C LEU A 51 -5.57 -17.28 5.02
N TYR A 52 -6.32 -16.49 5.78
CA TYR A 52 -7.20 -16.99 6.83
C TYR A 52 -8.66 -17.18 6.38
N GLN A 53 -8.96 -16.92 5.11
CA GLN A 53 -10.31 -17.04 4.53
C GLN A 53 -11.35 -16.17 5.28
N ILE A 54 -10.93 -14.97 5.67
CA ILE A 54 -11.77 -14.00 6.40
C ILE A 54 -12.25 -12.95 5.42
N PRO A 55 -13.56 -12.66 5.31
CA PRO A 55 -14.03 -11.60 4.45
C PRO A 55 -13.64 -10.21 4.98
N ILE A 56 -13.30 -9.30 4.06
CA ILE A 56 -13.15 -7.88 4.37
C ILE A 56 -14.52 -7.22 4.19
N LYS A 57 -14.99 -6.50 5.21
CA LYS A 57 -16.24 -5.74 5.14
C LYS A 57 -15.93 -4.25 5.14
N VAL A 58 -16.51 -3.53 4.17
CA VAL A 58 -16.44 -2.07 4.02
C VAL A 58 -17.83 -1.51 3.67
N ASP A 59 -18.08 -0.25 3.97
CA ASP A 59 -19.34 0.40 3.63
C ASP A 59 -19.45 0.63 2.12
N GLU A 60 -18.36 1.14 1.53
CA GLU A 60 -18.29 1.45 0.10
C GLU A 60 -16.98 0.94 -0.50
N VAL A 61 -17.05 0.52 -1.76
CA VAL A 61 -15.88 0.12 -2.55
C VAL A 61 -15.98 0.63 -3.97
N ASP A 62 -14.85 1.02 -4.53
CA ASP A 62 -14.76 1.37 -5.96
C ASP A 62 -14.95 0.12 -6.84
N ALA A 63 -15.72 0.25 -7.91
CA ALA A 63 -16.08 -0.87 -8.77
C ALA A 63 -14.86 -1.45 -9.52
N ASP A 64 -14.01 -0.58 -10.07
CA ASP A 64 -12.81 -0.99 -10.80
C ASP A 64 -11.82 -1.66 -9.86
N TYR A 65 -11.66 -1.11 -8.65
CA TYR A 65 -10.79 -1.71 -7.65
C TYR A 65 -11.30 -3.08 -7.17
N LEU A 66 -12.61 -3.20 -6.91
CA LEU A 66 -13.21 -4.49 -6.52
C LEU A 66 -12.96 -5.56 -7.59
N LYS A 67 -13.15 -5.22 -8.86
CA LYS A 67 -12.85 -6.12 -9.97
C LYS A 67 -11.36 -6.52 -10.00
N SER A 68 -10.47 -5.55 -9.87
CA SER A 68 -9.02 -5.78 -9.86
C SER A 68 -8.59 -6.69 -8.71
N THR A 69 -9.19 -6.56 -7.52
CA THR A 69 -8.90 -7.45 -6.38
C THR A 69 -9.32 -8.89 -6.64
N GLN A 70 -10.42 -9.11 -7.35
CA GLN A 70 -10.86 -10.45 -7.73
C GLN A 70 -9.89 -11.10 -8.73
N GLU A 71 -9.46 -10.35 -9.74
CA GLU A 71 -8.46 -10.80 -10.72
C GLU A 71 -7.13 -11.12 -10.03
N LEU A 72 -6.71 -10.28 -9.11
CA LEU A 72 -5.49 -10.49 -8.32
C LEU A 72 -5.57 -11.77 -7.47
N GLY A 73 -6.72 -12.06 -6.85
CA GLY A 73 -6.95 -13.32 -6.15
C GLY A 73 -6.76 -14.55 -7.04
N LEU A 74 -7.18 -14.49 -8.30
CA LEU A 74 -6.95 -15.57 -9.27
C LEU A 74 -5.46 -15.72 -9.63
N ILE A 75 -4.73 -14.62 -9.77
CA ILE A 75 -3.28 -14.63 -10.02
C ILE A 75 -2.55 -15.27 -8.85
N PHE A 76 -2.87 -14.90 -7.62
CA PHE A 76 -2.25 -15.50 -6.43
C PHE A 76 -2.52 -16.99 -6.29
N ASN A 77 -3.71 -17.44 -6.65
CA ASN A 77 -3.99 -18.88 -6.66
C ASN A 77 -3.16 -19.64 -7.71
N LYS A 78 -2.81 -19.01 -8.83
CA LYS A 78 -1.89 -19.59 -9.81
C LYS A 78 -0.45 -19.62 -9.31
N MET A 79 -0.03 -18.60 -8.60
CA MET A 79 1.32 -18.52 -8.01
C MET A 79 1.49 -19.48 -6.82
N TYR A 80 0.44 -19.64 -6.02
CA TYR A 80 0.42 -20.42 -4.79
C TYR A 80 -0.78 -21.38 -4.75
N PRO A 81 -0.82 -22.40 -5.63
CA PRO A 81 -2.00 -23.27 -5.79
C PRO A 81 -2.36 -24.05 -4.52
N GLN A 82 -1.39 -24.32 -3.65
CA GLN A 82 -1.59 -24.99 -2.37
C GLN A 82 -2.31 -24.10 -1.33
N GLY A 83 -2.36 -22.77 -1.54
CA GLY A 83 -2.90 -21.82 -0.58
C GLY A 83 -4.42 -21.71 -0.61
N ASN A 84 -5.07 -22.06 -1.73
CA ASN A 84 -6.50 -21.82 -1.97
C ASN A 84 -6.91 -20.39 -1.58
N LEU A 85 -6.14 -19.41 -2.05
CA LEU A 85 -6.26 -17.99 -1.66
C LEU A 85 -7.49 -17.37 -2.30
N LYS A 86 -8.56 -17.21 -1.53
CA LYS A 86 -9.80 -16.56 -1.97
C LYS A 86 -10.00 -15.25 -1.24
N LEU A 87 -10.08 -14.17 -1.99
CA LEU A 87 -10.48 -12.88 -1.44
C LEU A 87 -11.99 -12.72 -1.53
N LYS A 88 -12.60 -12.35 -0.42
CA LYS A 88 -14.00 -11.95 -0.36
C LYS A 88 -14.10 -10.55 0.24
N VAL A 89 -14.48 -9.59 -0.59
CA VAL A 89 -14.85 -8.23 -0.14
C VAL A 89 -16.38 -8.16 -0.10
N ILE A 90 -16.92 -7.72 1.02
CA ILE A 90 -18.35 -7.47 1.24
C ILE A 90 -18.51 -5.98 1.40
N SER A 91 -19.35 -5.38 0.58
CA SER A 91 -19.63 -3.95 0.62
C SER A 91 -21.13 -3.70 0.61
N ASP A 92 -21.56 -2.68 1.35
CA ASP A 92 -22.95 -2.23 1.33
C ASP A 92 -23.26 -1.49 0.02
N ARG A 93 -22.26 -0.81 -0.57
CA ARG A 93 -22.38 -0.11 -1.86
C ARG A 93 -21.11 -0.29 -2.71
N VAL A 94 -21.32 -0.56 -3.99
CA VAL A 94 -20.27 -0.55 -5.01
C VAL A 94 -20.45 0.73 -5.84
N ILE A 95 -19.41 1.56 -5.89
CA ILE A 95 -19.47 2.90 -6.48
C ILE A 95 -18.63 2.93 -7.77
N GLU A 96 -19.24 3.32 -8.87
CA GLU A 96 -18.53 3.68 -10.10
C GLU A 96 -18.05 5.12 -9.98
N ASN A 97 -16.78 5.30 -9.59
CA ASN A 97 -16.19 6.62 -9.58
C ASN A 97 -15.88 7.07 -11.00
N LYS A 98 -16.45 8.22 -11.40
CA LYS A 98 -16.12 8.80 -12.71
C LYS A 98 -14.66 9.21 -12.71
N LYS A 99 -13.90 8.71 -13.68
CA LYS A 99 -12.57 9.25 -13.96
C LYS A 99 -12.74 10.71 -14.33
N ASN A 100 -12.37 11.60 -13.44
CA ASN A 100 -12.41 13.03 -13.74
C ASN A 100 -11.43 13.27 -14.89
N SER A 101 -11.97 13.54 -16.08
CA SER A 101 -11.20 13.91 -17.27
C SER A 101 -10.38 15.21 -17.11
N VAL A 102 -10.57 15.90 -16.03
CA VAL A 102 -9.86 17.13 -15.63
C VAL A 102 -8.57 16.83 -14.87
N GLY A 103 -8.29 15.58 -14.53
CA GLY A 103 -7.00 15.19 -13.96
C GLY A 103 -5.90 15.48 -14.98
N THR A 104 -4.96 16.32 -14.61
CA THR A 104 -3.69 16.38 -15.32
C THR A 104 -3.23 14.93 -15.49
N ASN A 105 -2.94 14.48 -16.71
CA ASN A 105 -2.34 13.18 -17.01
C ASN A 105 -0.94 13.10 -16.39
N LYS A 106 -0.85 13.15 -15.07
CA LYS A 106 0.42 13.06 -14.36
C LYS A 106 0.72 11.60 -14.13
N THR A 107 1.85 11.16 -14.63
CA THR A 107 2.41 9.86 -14.31
C THR A 107 2.94 9.90 -12.89
N SER A 108 2.70 8.84 -12.13
CA SER A 108 3.31 8.65 -10.81
C SER A 108 4.25 7.46 -10.86
N VAL A 109 5.35 7.54 -10.11
CA VAL A 109 6.35 6.46 -10.00
C VAL A 109 6.62 6.21 -8.52
N PHE A 110 6.50 4.95 -8.09
CA PHE A 110 7.02 4.54 -6.77
C PHE A 110 8.52 4.64 -6.79
N PHE A 111 9.07 5.42 -5.89
CA PHE A 111 10.49 5.72 -5.93
C PHE A 111 11.12 5.53 -4.55
N THR A 112 11.98 4.54 -4.46
CA THR A 112 12.78 4.25 -3.26
C THR A 112 14.25 4.58 -3.45
N GLY A 113 14.66 4.94 -4.67
CA GLY A 113 16.06 5.11 -5.06
C GLY A 113 16.78 3.80 -5.40
N GLY A 114 16.09 2.66 -5.38
CA GLY A 114 16.59 1.38 -5.86
C GLY A 114 16.69 1.32 -7.39
N VAL A 115 17.31 0.27 -7.91
CA VAL A 115 17.58 0.10 -9.37
C VAL A 115 16.27 0.11 -10.18
N ASP A 116 15.28 -0.66 -9.79
CA ASP A 116 14.00 -0.77 -10.52
C ASP A 116 13.24 0.57 -10.52
N ALA A 117 13.17 1.23 -9.36
CA ALA A 117 12.55 2.54 -9.23
C ALA A 117 13.27 3.60 -10.08
N THR A 118 14.61 3.53 -10.15
CA THR A 118 15.40 4.44 -10.98
C THR A 118 15.20 4.15 -12.45
N SER A 119 15.10 2.89 -12.86
CA SER A 119 14.75 2.52 -14.24
C SER A 119 13.39 3.07 -14.63
N ALA A 120 12.38 2.88 -13.80
CA ALA A 120 11.03 3.41 -14.03
C ALA A 120 11.02 4.95 -14.15
N LEU A 121 11.82 5.64 -13.32
CA LEU A 121 11.97 7.10 -13.42
C LEU A 121 12.60 7.50 -14.74
N VAL A 122 13.68 6.83 -15.17
CA VAL A 122 14.36 7.13 -16.44
C VAL A 122 13.42 6.91 -17.63
N GLU A 123 12.66 5.83 -17.65
CA GLU A 123 11.69 5.54 -18.71
C GLU A 123 10.56 6.57 -18.78
N THR A 124 10.18 7.16 -17.64
CA THR A 124 9.06 8.10 -17.56
C THR A 124 9.46 9.56 -17.42
N ILE A 125 10.74 9.88 -17.44
CA ILE A 125 11.29 11.21 -17.14
C ILE A 125 10.68 12.33 -18.00
N ASN A 126 10.40 12.05 -19.27
CA ASN A 126 9.79 12.98 -20.20
C ASN A 126 8.32 13.31 -19.85
N LEU A 127 7.68 12.46 -19.05
CA LEU A 127 6.32 12.66 -18.56
C LEU A 127 6.28 13.50 -17.27
N LYS A 128 7.45 13.89 -16.75
CA LYS A 128 7.58 14.67 -15.51
C LYS A 128 6.82 14.05 -14.34
N PRO A 129 7.16 12.82 -13.96
CA PRO A 129 6.37 12.04 -13.00
C PRO A 129 6.38 12.67 -11.60
N LEU A 130 5.32 12.38 -10.85
CA LEU A 130 5.31 12.54 -9.40
C LEU A 130 5.95 11.31 -8.76
N LEU A 131 7.01 11.51 -8.01
CA LEU A 131 7.66 10.42 -7.26
C LEU A 131 6.92 10.21 -5.94
N ILE A 132 6.54 8.97 -5.67
CA ILE A 132 5.84 8.60 -4.44
C ILE A 132 6.73 7.67 -3.62
N ASN A 133 6.94 8.00 -2.36
CA ASN A 133 7.63 7.13 -1.41
C ASN A 133 6.75 6.84 -0.20
N ILE A 134 6.77 5.59 0.26
CA ILE A 134 6.02 5.16 1.44
C ILE A 134 6.97 5.16 2.63
N VAL A 135 6.79 6.12 3.50
CA VAL A 135 7.50 6.24 4.78
C VAL A 135 6.86 5.27 5.77
N GLY A 136 7.66 4.43 6.40
CA GLY A 136 7.19 3.29 7.20
C GLY A 136 7.13 1.97 6.43
N GLY A 137 7.44 2.00 5.12
CA GLY A 137 7.67 0.80 4.31
C GLY A 137 9.08 0.22 4.57
N ASP A 138 10.07 0.68 3.81
CA ASP A 138 11.46 0.20 3.95
C ASP A 138 12.19 0.81 5.15
N ILE A 139 11.85 2.03 5.52
CA ILE A 139 12.43 2.75 6.65
C ILE A 139 11.38 2.86 7.76
N ALA A 140 11.68 2.33 8.94
CA ALA A 140 10.79 2.41 10.09
C ALA A 140 10.43 3.87 10.44
N LEU A 141 9.19 4.14 10.81
CA LEU A 141 8.70 5.48 11.14
C LEU A 141 9.51 6.18 12.24
N SER A 142 10.07 5.41 13.16
CA SER A 142 10.92 5.90 14.24
C SER A 142 12.32 6.36 13.81
N ASN A 143 12.77 6.00 12.60
CA ASN A 143 14.12 6.30 12.12
C ASN A 143 14.24 7.69 11.49
N GLN A 144 14.12 8.73 12.31
CA GLN A 144 14.17 10.15 11.89
C GLN A 144 15.41 10.50 11.08
N LYS A 145 16.56 9.92 11.42
CA LYS A 145 17.83 10.19 10.70
C LYS A 145 17.77 9.67 9.26
N ALA A 146 17.18 8.49 9.05
CA ALA A 146 17.02 7.96 7.71
C ALA A 146 15.98 8.75 6.91
N HIS A 147 14.91 9.21 7.55
CA HIS A 147 13.91 10.07 6.91
C HIS A 147 14.49 11.40 6.44
N SER A 148 15.28 12.10 7.26
CA SER A 148 15.96 13.34 6.85
C SER A 148 16.87 13.13 5.63
N ARG A 149 17.63 12.03 5.60
CA ARG A 149 18.48 11.69 4.44
C ARG A 149 17.66 11.39 3.19
N LEU A 150 16.54 10.71 3.36
CA LEU A 150 15.62 10.41 2.27
C LEU A 150 15.08 11.70 1.66
N GLU A 151 14.63 12.64 2.50
CA GLU A 151 14.13 13.94 2.07
C GLU A 151 15.20 14.76 1.34
N GLU A 152 16.42 14.79 1.87
CA GLU A 152 17.57 15.42 1.17
C GLU A 152 17.82 14.80 -0.20
N TYR A 153 17.70 13.48 -0.31
CA TYR A 153 17.87 12.77 -1.57
C TYR A 153 16.78 13.15 -2.58
N PHE A 154 15.51 13.15 -2.16
CA PHE A 154 14.40 13.53 -3.02
C PHE A 154 14.48 15.00 -3.46
N ASN A 155 14.91 15.89 -2.58
CA ASN A 155 15.18 17.29 -2.92
C ASN A 155 16.31 17.40 -3.99
N LYS A 156 17.36 16.60 -3.91
CA LYS A 156 18.38 16.56 -4.95
C LYS A 156 17.82 16.05 -6.27
N VAL A 157 16.99 15.00 -6.28
CA VAL A 157 16.35 14.50 -7.50
C VAL A 157 15.48 15.59 -8.12
N LYS A 158 14.61 16.22 -7.34
CA LYS A 158 13.72 17.30 -7.79
C LYS A 158 14.52 18.49 -8.38
N ASN A 159 15.61 18.89 -7.75
CA ASN A 159 16.42 20.03 -8.19
C ASN A 159 17.23 19.73 -9.47
N ASN A 160 17.59 18.48 -9.70
CA ASN A 160 18.38 18.07 -10.86
C ASN A 160 17.55 17.61 -12.06
N ILE A 161 16.26 17.30 -11.87
CA ILE A 161 15.40 16.81 -12.94
C ILE A 161 14.19 17.75 -13.10
N PRO A 162 14.23 18.66 -14.11
CA PRO A 162 13.18 19.64 -14.28
C PRO A 162 11.79 19.06 -14.47
N GLY A 163 10.84 19.50 -13.66
CA GLY A 163 9.43 19.11 -13.74
C GLY A 163 9.07 17.85 -12.97
N VAL A 164 10.05 17.14 -12.39
CA VAL A 164 9.80 16.05 -11.43
C VAL A 164 9.49 16.66 -10.06
N ASP A 165 8.48 16.15 -9.40
CA ASP A 165 8.11 16.49 -8.01
C ASP A 165 8.00 15.19 -7.20
N TYR A 166 7.84 15.31 -5.88
CA TYR A 166 7.70 14.15 -5.02
C TYR A 166 6.66 14.36 -3.92
N CYS A 167 6.13 13.27 -3.40
CA CYS A 167 5.37 13.25 -2.16
C CYS A 167 5.72 12.02 -1.33
N PHE A 168 5.59 12.17 -0.02
CA PHE A 168 5.69 11.07 0.92
C PHE A 168 4.30 10.68 1.42
N VAL A 169 4.10 9.39 1.63
CA VAL A 169 2.92 8.84 2.28
C VAL A 169 3.39 8.04 3.48
N GLU A 170 2.97 8.42 4.66
CA GLU A 170 3.31 7.70 5.88
C GLU A 170 2.32 6.56 6.13
N SER A 171 2.82 5.40 6.53
CA SER A 171 1.99 4.28 6.94
C SER A 171 2.70 3.40 7.95
N ASN A 172 1.92 2.87 8.89
CA ASN A 172 2.40 1.87 9.86
C ASN A 172 2.07 0.42 9.46
N CYS A 173 1.66 0.17 8.22
CA CYS A 173 1.20 -1.16 7.80
C CYS A 173 2.25 -2.25 8.04
N ARG A 174 3.54 -1.96 7.78
CA ARG A 174 4.62 -2.93 7.99
C ARG A 174 4.89 -3.21 9.47
N GLU A 175 4.70 -2.21 10.33
CA GLU A 175 4.85 -2.39 11.77
C GLU A 175 3.71 -3.20 12.38
N LEU A 176 2.50 -3.07 11.82
CA LEU A 176 1.34 -3.87 12.21
C LEU A 176 1.52 -5.36 11.93
N PHE A 177 2.16 -5.68 10.80
CA PHE A 177 2.29 -7.03 10.30
C PHE A 177 3.73 -7.53 10.42
N LYS A 178 4.25 -7.57 11.64
CA LYS A 178 5.57 -8.19 11.86
C LYS A 178 5.52 -9.67 11.46
N GLU A 179 6.33 -10.02 10.46
CA GLU A 179 6.35 -11.33 9.80
C GLU A 179 6.51 -12.51 10.76
N TYR A 180 7.23 -12.33 11.86
CA TYR A 180 7.42 -13.35 12.87
C TYR A 180 6.24 -13.57 13.83
N SER A 181 5.22 -12.72 13.75
CA SER A 181 3.98 -12.86 14.53
C SER A 181 2.99 -13.83 13.89
N PHE A 182 3.20 -14.22 12.63
CA PHE A 182 2.32 -15.13 11.92
C PHE A 182 2.59 -16.57 12.30
N ASP A 183 1.50 -17.36 12.35
CA ASP A 183 1.57 -18.77 12.70
C ASP A 183 2.28 -19.62 11.63
N GLU A 184 2.46 -20.92 11.93
CA GLU A 184 3.14 -21.88 11.03
C GLU A 184 2.44 -22.05 9.68
N LYS A 185 1.15 -21.73 9.59
CA LYS A 185 0.40 -21.78 8.33
C LYS A 185 0.92 -20.73 7.35
N PHE A 186 1.22 -19.53 7.83
CA PHE A 186 1.81 -18.49 7.03
C PHE A 186 3.23 -18.85 6.58
N LYS A 187 4.05 -19.38 7.50
CA LYS A 187 5.44 -19.75 7.22
C LYS A 187 5.59 -20.84 6.16
N LYS A 188 4.60 -21.70 5.99
CA LYS A 188 4.62 -22.80 5.01
C LYS A 188 4.33 -22.36 3.58
N PHE A 189 3.61 -21.26 3.39
CA PHE A 189 3.07 -20.92 2.09
C PHE A 189 3.86 -19.84 1.35
N ILE A 190 4.65 -19.04 2.04
CA ILE A 190 5.09 -17.77 1.49
C ILE A 190 6.51 -17.47 1.92
N ASP A 191 7.38 -17.22 0.94
CA ASP A 191 8.67 -16.60 1.17
C ASP A 191 8.41 -15.17 1.67
N ARG A 192 8.68 -14.96 2.97
CA ARG A 192 8.14 -13.86 3.78
C ARG A 192 8.47 -12.48 3.24
N GLU A 193 9.67 -12.31 2.69
CA GLU A 193 10.19 -10.98 2.35
C GLU A 193 9.53 -10.40 1.10
N LEU A 194 9.24 -11.24 0.11
CA LEU A 194 8.62 -10.82 -1.15
C LEU A 194 7.15 -10.46 -0.98
N TRP A 195 6.43 -11.15 -0.14
CA TRP A 195 4.98 -11.05 -0.08
C TRP A 195 4.49 -9.79 0.63
N TRP A 196 5.04 -9.49 1.79
CA TRP A 196 4.60 -8.35 2.61
C TRP A 196 5.08 -7.02 2.08
N GLY A 197 6.33 -6.93 1.66
CA GLY A 197 6.85 -5.71 1.06
C GLY A 197 6.06 -5.31 -0.18
N TYR A 198 5.73 -6.29 -1.01
CA TYR A 198 4.95 -6.07 -2.24
C TYR A 198 3.51 -5.63 -1.94
N TRP A 199 2.82 -6.34 -1.04
CA TRP A 199 1.44 -6.01 -0.67
C TRP A 199 1.29 -4.68 0.02
N ALA A 200 2.12 -4.40 0.98
CA ALA A 200 2.12 -3.13 1.68
C ALA A 200 2.37 -1.97 0.72
N SER A 201 3.26 -2.15 -0.25
CA SER A 201 3.54 -1.13 -1.26
C SER A 201 2.32 -0.87 -2.15
N VAL A 202 1.66 -1.91 -2.65
CA VAL A 202 0.48 -1.77 -3.54
C VAL A 202 -0.70 -1.13 -2.82
N ALA A 203 -0.90 -1.39 -1.53
CA ALA A 203 -2.02 -0.85 -0.76
C ALA A 203 -2.01 0.68 -0.60
N HIS A 204 -0.86 1.32 -0.72
CA HIS A 204 -0.69 2.75 -0.42
C HIS A 204 -0.61 3.63 -1.68
N ILE A 205 -0.82 3.04 -2.84
CA ILE A 205 -0.65 3.69 -4.15
C ILE A 205 -1.81 4.60 -4.54
N VAL A 206 -2.93 4.51 -3.89
CA VAL A 206 -4.17 5.16 -4.34
C VAL A 206 -4.35 6.54 -3.80
#